data_4e5d026417c184cd2893cc3cea98bb2c
#
_entry.id   4e5d026417c184cd2893cc3cea98bb2c
#
_cell.length_a   1.000
_cell.length_b   1.000
_cell.length_c   1.000
_cell.angle_alpha   90.00
_cell.angle_beta   90.00
_cell.angle_gamma   90.00
#
_symmetry.space_group_name_H-M   'P 1'
#
loop_
_entity.id
_entity.type
_entity.pdbx_description
1 polymer ?
#
loop_
_entity_poly.entity_id
_entity_poly.type
_entity_poly.pdbx_seq_one_letter_code
_entity_poly.pdbx_strand_id
1 'polypeptide(L)'
;MTALLVTNDFPPKIGGIQSYLYELWRRLPPDDATVLTTHHEGDAAWDAQRSFRVVRAPERQFFPTPSLARRIDALARDLGARVIFVDPWLPLGQLAPRLRAAPYVVIVHGAEVTVPGRLPVSRRLGGAVLRRAAGVVAAGRYPLREAERAAGRRLPGVLVPPGVDAERFHPLPADARRATRRHFGLDPDRPLVLGVSRLVPRKGFDVLIDAVAGLPDAQLAIAGGGRDRRRLEAHARRRGVAPRVRFLGRVPDDDTFPRLYACADVFAMPCRERWGGLEAEGFGIVFLEAAAAGVPAVAGRSGGSHEAVVDGETGFVVESRAPDVRAALATLLADESLRARMGVAARARAVDEFAYERLVAKLAPLAAGDLGGLGLLA
;
A
#
# COMPACT_ATOMS: atom_id res chain seq x y z
N MET A 1 20.76 -0.53 -19.21
CA MET A 1 20.23 -1.92 -19.14
C MET A 1 18.79 -1.79 -18.71
N THR A 2 17.80 -2.26 -19.52
CA THR A 2 16.42 -1.81 -19.33
C THR A 2 15.55 -2.86 -18.67
N ALA A 3 14.85 -2.47 -17.60
CA ALA A 3 13.73 -3.20 -17.03
C ALA A 3 12.43 -2.76 -17.73
N LEU A 4 11.63 -3.70 -18.18
CA LEU A 4 10.29 -3.42 -18.74
C LEU A 4 9.21 -3.82 -17.73
N LEU A 5 8.50 -2.85 -17.17
CA LEU A 5 7.28 -3.11 -16.41
C LEU A 5 6.08 -3.18 -17.36
N VAL A 6 5.28 -4.21 -17.24
CA VAL A 6 3.99 -4.35 -17.93
C VAL A 6 2.88 -4.39 -16.90
N THR A 7 2.02 -3.37 -16.88
CA THR A 7 0.98 -3.25 -15.86
C THR A 7 -0.30 -2.58 -16.37
N ASN A 8 -1.42 -2.95 -15.76
CA ASN A 8 -2.71 -2.24 -15.88
C ASN A 8 -2.84 -1.09 -14.86
N ASP A 9 -1.95 -1.01 -13.90
CA ASP A 9 -2.07 -0.18 -12.72
C ASP A 9 -0.91 0.82 -12.61
N PHE A 10 -1.02 1.93 -13.36
CA PHE A 10 -0.01 3.00 -13.38
C PHE A 10 -0.68 4.38 -13.39
N PRO A 11 -0.04 5.43 -12.82
CA PRO A 11 -0.58 6.80 -12.89
C PRO A 11 -0.81 7.27 -14.34
N PRO A 12 -1.73 8.19 -14.56
CA PRO A 12 -2.46 9.01 -13.57
C PRO A 12 -3.64 8.32 -12.87
N LYS A 13 -3.83 7.00 -13.12
CA LYS A 13 -4.79 6.21 -12.35
C LYS A 13 -4.39 6.23 -10.86
N ILE A 14 -5.37 6.49 -9.99
CA ILE A 14 -5.11 6.72 -8.56
C ILE A 14 -5.37 5.45 -7.74
N GLY A 15 -4.39 5.07 -6.91
CA GLY A 15 -4.48 3.95 -5.98
C GLY A 15 -3.13 3.57 -5.37
N GLY A 16 -3.13 2.74 -4.34
CA GLY A 16 -1.90 2.35 -3.63
C GLY A 16 -0.92 1.55 -4.49
N ILE A 17 -1.41 0.66 -5.37
CA ILE A 17 -0.56 -0.10 -6.29
C ILE A 17 0.09 0.84 -7.31
N GLN A 18 -0.69 1.77 -7.88
CA GLN A 18 -0.22 2.76 -8.83
C GLN A 18 0.91 3.63 -8.23
N SER A 19 0.69 4.14 -7.03
CA SER A 19 1.71 4.92 -6.31
C SER A 19 2.95 4.07 -5.99
N TYR A 20 2.76 2.83 -5.52
CA TYR A 20 3.86 1.92 -5.23
C TYR A 20 4.74 1.65 -6.46
N LEU A 21 4.14 1.27 -7.59
CA LEU A 21 4.87 1.02 -8.82
C LEU A 21 5.59 2.27 -9.33
N TYR A 22 4.90 3.41 -9.31
CA TYR A 22 5.47 4.69 -9.72
C TYR A 22 6.67 5.09 -8.86
N GLU A 23 6.53 5.03 -7.55
CA GLU A 23 7.58 5.44 -6.63
C GLU A 23 8.85 4.59 -6.74
N LEU A 24 8.72 3.31 -7.07
CA LEU A 24 9.85 2.44 -7.35
C LEU A 24 10.48 2.75 -8.73
N TRP A 25 9.65 2.85 -9.80
CA TRP A 25 10.17 3.02 -11.15
C TRP A 25 10.81 4.39 -11.39
N ARG A 26 10.24 5.46 -10.83
CA ARG A 26 10.80 6.81 -10.98
C ARG A 26 12.17 7.01 -10.32
N ARG A 27 12.57 6.11 -9.43
CA ARG A 27 13.87 6.12 -8.73
C ARG A 27 14.90 5.16 -9.33
N LEU A 28 14.51 4.33 -10.27
CA LEU A 28 15.48 3.61 -11.09
C LEU A 28 16.19 4.59 -12.04
N PRO A 29 17.40 4.28 -12.53
CA PRO A 29 18.02 5.09 -13.57
C PRO A 29 17.07 5.26 -14.76
N PRO A 30 16.86 6.50 -15.26
CA PRO A 30 15.83 6.77 -16.29
C PRO A 30 15.96 5.92 -17.55
N ASP A 31 17.21 5.66 -17.99
CA ASP A 31 17.49 4.83 -19.17
C ASP A 31 17.30 3.34 -18.93
N ASP A 32 17.22 2.93 -17.65
CA ASP A 32 17.05 1.54 -17.25
C ASP A 32 15.57 1.19 -16.92
N ALA A 33 14.66 2.15 -16.95
CA ALA A 33 13.28 1.99 -16.57
C ALA A 33 12.32 2.31 -17.73
N THR A 34 11.55 1.33 -18.17
CA THR A 34 10.43 1.55 -19.11
C THR A 34 9.16 0.91 -18.57
N VAL A 35 8.05 1.60 -18.76
CA VAL A 35 6.73 1.11 -18.37
C VAL A 35 5.84 0.98 -19.59
N LEU A 36 5.30 -0.21 -19.84
CA LEU A 36 4.21 -0.44 -20.78
C LEU A 36 2.89 -0.56 -20.00
N THR A 37 2.00 0.38 -20.26
CA THR A 37 0.72 0.43 -19.55
C THR A 37 -0.43 0.84 -20.46
N THR A 38 -1.62 0.93 -19.91
CA THR A 38 -2.85 1.24 -20.66
C THR A 38 -3.11 2.74 -20.73
N HIS A 39 -3.95 3.13 -21.70
CA HIS A 39 -4.42 4.52 -21.81
C HIS A 39 -5.31 4.90 -20.61
N HIS A 40 -5.18 6.15 -20.18
CA HIS A 40 -6.02 6.78 -19.16
C HIS A 40 -6.18 8.27 -19.46
N GLU A 41 -7.28 8.87 -19.05
CA GLU A 41 -7.50 10.31 -19.20
C GLU A 41 -6.36 11.11 -18.55
N GLY A 42 -5.82 12.07 -19.28
CA GLY A 42 -4.72 12.94 -18.82
C GLY A 42 -3.32 12.31 -18.88
N ASP A 43 -3.17 11.10 -19.42
CA ASP A 43 -1.89 10.37 -19.44
C ASP A 43 -0.80 11.10 -20.22
N ALA A 44 -1.08 11.70 -21.38
CA ALA A 44 -0.08 12.41 -22.18
C ALA A 44 0.58 13.58 -21.43
N ALA A 45 -0.24 14.38 -20.74
CA ALA A 45 0.25 15.50 -19.94
C ALA A 45 1.03 15.01 -18.71
N TRP A 46 0.62 13.88 -18.14
CA TRP A 46 1.30 13.26 -17.02
C TRP A 46 2.66 12.66 -17.46
N ASP A 47 2.68 11.91 -18.56
CA ASP A 47 3.89 11.24 -19.10
C ASP A 47 4.96 12.25 -19.51
N ALA A 48 4.56 13.40 -20.09
CA ALA A 48 5.49 14.47 -20.50
C ALA A 48 6.34 15.07 -19.35
N GLN A 49 5.92 14.84 -18.10
CA GLN A 49 6.62 15.31 -16.90
C GLN A 49 7.54 14.25 -16.29
N ARG A 50 7.69 13.08 -16.91
CA ARG A 50 8.48 11.97 -16.36
C ARG A 50 9.88 11.95 -16.95
N SER A 51 10.84 11.52 -16.13
CA SER A 51 12.24 11.34 -16.57
C SER A 51 12.48 9.99 -17.22
N PHE A 52 11.60 9.02 -17.06
CA PHE A 52 11.69 7.67 -17.61
C PHE A 52 10.62 7.42 -18.67
N ARG A 53 10.83 6.42 -19.52
CA ARG A 53 9.95 6.12 -20.66
C ARG A 53 8.65 5.43 -20.23
N VAL A 54 7.52 6.04 -20.60
CA VAL A 54 6.18 5.40 -20.48
C VAL A 54 5.62 5.16 -21.88
N VAL A 55 5.25 3.94 -22.17
CA VAL A 55 4.61 3.51 -23.43
C VAL A 55 3.15 3.22 -23.14
N ARG A 56 2.26 4.02 -23.72
CA ARG A 56 0.81 3.83 -23.56
C ARG A 56 0.23 3.05 -24.73
N ALA A 57 -0.45 1.98 -24.38
CA ALA A 57 -1.25 1.24 -25.35
C ALA A 57 -2.65 1.85 -25.46
N PRO A 58 -3.32 1.78 -26.63
CA PRO A 58 -4.64 2.39 -26.82
C PRO A 58 -5.74 1.69 -26.02
N GLU A 59 -5.51 0.48 -25.56
CA GLU A 59 -6.45 -0.28 -24.75
C GLU A 59 -6.60 0.32 -23.35
N ARG A 60 -7.82 0.32 -22.81
CA ARG A 60 -8.10 0.73 -21.43
C ARG A 60 -7.72 -0.33 -20.40
N GLN A 61 -7.52 -1.56 -20.84
CA GLN A 61 -7.10 -2.68 -19.99
C GLN A 61 -6.43 -3.75 -20.85
N PHE A 62 -5.30 -4.27 -20.35
CA PHE A 62 -4.64 -5.42 -20.92
C PHE A 62 -5.34 -6.73 -20.54
N PHE A 63 -5.56 -7.57 -21.53
CA PHE A 63 -5.98 -8.95 -21.37
C PHE A 63 -4.88 -9.90 -21.88
N PRO A 64 -4.76 -11.13 -21.38
CA PRO A 64 -3.67 -12.05 -21.69
C PRO A 64 -3.80 -12.67 -23.10
N THR A 65 -3.70 -11.85 -24.14
CA THR A 65 -3.81 -12.28 -25.54
C THR A 65 -2.44 -12.60 -26.15
N PRO A 66 -2.38 -13.51 -27.16
CA PRO A 66 -1.15 -13.75 -27.91
C PRO A 66 -0.61 -12.51 -28.63
N SER A 67 -1.49 -11.60 -29.08
CA SER A 67 -1.10 -10.34 -29.69
C SER A 67 -0.35 -9.42 -28.72
N LEU A 68 -0.87 -9.29 -27.50
CA LEU A 68 -0.20 -8.51 -26.46
C LEU A 68 1.16 -9.12 -26.10
N ALA A 69 1.27 -10.45 -25.99
CA ALA A 69 2.54 -11.11 -25.73
C ALA A 69 3.59 -10.81 -26.82
N ARG A 70 3.19 -10.84 -28.11
CA ARG A 70 4.09 -10.46 -29.23
C ARG A 70 4.51 -8.99 -29.16
N ARG A 71 3.60 -8.09 -28.80
CA ARG A 71 3.90 -6.64 -28.63
C ARG A 71 4.87 -6.40 -27.49
N ILE A 72 4.69 -7.09 -26.36
CA ILE A 72 5.62 -7.02 -25.22
C ILE A 72 7.02 -7.52 -25.65
N ASP A 73 7.09 -8.68 -26.33
CA ASP A 73 8.34 -9.23 -26.80
C ASP A 73 9.04 -8.34 -27.84
N ALA A 74 8.30 -7.69 -28.74
CA ALA A 74 8.87 -6.73 -29.68
C ALA A 74 9.47 -5.54 -28.95
N LEU A 75 8.69 -4.91 -28.05
CA LEU A 75 9.16 -3.77 -27.24
C LEU A 75 10.38 -4.16 -26.37
N ALA A 76 10.34 -5.35 -25.75
CA ALA A 76 11.46 -5.80 -24.92
C ALA A 76 12.75 -5.98 -25.71
N ARG A 77 12.68 -6.48 -26.97
CA ARG A 77 13.84 -6.58 -27.87
C ARG A 77 14.36 -5.20 -28.30
N ASP A 78 13.44 -4.30 -28.67
CA ASP A 78 13.81 -2.93 -29.10
C ASP A 78 14.52 -2.16 -27.98
N LEU A 79 14.14 -2.42 -26.74
CA LEU A 79 14.74 -1.82 -25.53
C LEU A 79 16.01 -2.54 -25.08
N GLY A 80 16.31 -3.73 -25.59
CA GLY A 80 17.34 -4.60 -25.03
C GLY A 80 17.02 -5.00 -23.56
N ALA A 81 15.74 -5.18 -23.24
CA ALA A 81 15.30 -5.48 -21.88
C ALA A 81 15.88 -6.80 -21.39
N ARG A 82 16.44 -6.80 -20.18
CA ARG A 82 17.00 -8.00 -19.54
C ARG A 82 15.99 -8.74 -18.67
N VAL A 83 14.95 -8.04 -18.23
CA VAL A 83 13.89 -8.58 -17.40
C VAL A 83 12.56 -7.89 -17.71
N ILE A 84 11.48 -8.65 -17.68
CA ILE A 84 10.11 -8.16 -17.82
C ILE A 84 9.38 -8.36 -16.50
N PHE A 85 8.98 -7.26 -15.88
CA PHE A 85 8.12 -7.29 -14.69
C PHE A 85 6.66 -7.31 -15.13
N VAL A 86 5.87 -8.20 -14.55
CA VAL A 86 4.45 -8.37 -14.90
C VAL A 86 3.58 -8.13 -13.67
N ASP A 87 2.65 -7.19 -13.80
CA ASP A 87 1.68 -6.79 -12.79
C ASP A 87 0.32 -6.50 -13.44
N PRO A 88 -0.79 -7.02 -12.93
CA PRO A 88 -0.92 -8.03 -11.88
C PRO A 88 -0.62 -9.46 -12.38
N TRP A 89 -0.35 -10.38 -11.43
CA TRP A 89 -0.10 -11.77 -11.77
C TRP A 89 -1.28 -12.45 -12.50
N LEU A 90 -2.52 -12.03 -12.23
CA LEU A 90 -3.74 -12.42 -12.92
C LEU A 90 -4.68 -11.21 -13.11
N PRO A 91 -5.40 -11.13 -14.23
CA PRO A 91 -5.36 -12.05 -15.38
C PRO A 91 -4.15 -11.84 -16.29
N LEU A 92 -3.51 -10.65 -16.27
CA LEU A 92 -2.46 -10.26 -17.22
C LEU A 92 -1.29 -11.25 -17.25
N GLY A 93 -0.80 -11.68 -16.09
CA GLY A 93 0.33 -12.59 -15.97
C GLY A 93 0.14 -13.95 -16.69
N GLN A 94 -1.07 -14.34 -17.07
CA GLN A 94 -1.29 -15.56 -17.85
C GLN A 94 -0.58 -15.56 -19.22
N LEU A 95 -0.25 -14.38 -19.74
CA LEU A 95 0.54 -14.29 -20.98
C LEU A 95 2.05 -14.49 -20.72
N ALA A 96 2.53 -14.23 -19.51
CA ALA A 96 3.96 -14.19 -19.19
C ALA A 96 4.73 -15.47 -19.57
N PRO A 97 4.18 -16.70 -19.39
CA PRO A 97 4.85 -17.91 -19.84
C PRO A 97 5.05 -18.02 -21.37
N ARG A 98 4.45 -17.11 -22.16
CA ARG A 98 4.62 -17.02 -23.63
C ARG A 98 5.71 -16.04 -24.04
N LEU A 99 6.19 -15.19 -23.13
CA LEU A 99 7.26 -14.24 -23.39
C LEU A 99 8.57 -14.97 -23.73
N ARG A 100 9.32 -14.44 -24.69
CA ARG A 100 10.54 -15.03 -25.23
C ARG A 100 11.73 -14.06 -25.27
N ALA A 101 11.47 -12.75 -25.18
CA ALA A 101 12.49 -11.73 -25.31
C ALA A 101 13.41 -11.65 -24.10
N ALA A 102 12.86 -11.85 -22.90
CA ALA A 102 13.59 -11.83 -21.63
C ALA A 102 12.85 -12.68 -20.58
N PRO A 103 13.53 -13.12 -19.50
CA PRO A 103 12.88 -13.76 -18.38
C PRO A 103 11.90 -12.79 -17.73
N TYR A 104 10.85 -13.33 -17.11
CA TYR A 104 9.86 -12.50 -16.42
C TYR A 104 9.85 -12.72 -14.92
N VAL A 105 9.54 -11.66 -14.20
CA VAL A 105 9.34 -11.59 -12.75
C VAL A 105 7.91 -11.11 -12.49
N VAL A 106 7.25 -11.68 -11.49
CA VAL A 106 5.88 -11.31 -11.12
C VAL A 106 5.88 -10.42 -9.90
N ILE A 107 5.14 -9.31 -9.93
CA ILE A 107 4.93 -8.47 -8.75
C ILE A 107 3.64 -8.90 -8.05
N VAL A 108 3.67 -9.04 -6.72
CA VAL A 108 2.53 -9.49 -5.91
C VAL A 108 2.31 -8.55 -4.73
N HIS A 109 1.06 -8.05 -4.59
CA HIS A 109 0.72 -6.99 -3.63
C HIS A 109 -0.18 -7.44 -2.47
N GLY A 110 -1.10 -8.39 -2.70
CA GLY A 110 -2.04 -8.84 -1.66
C GLY A 110 -3.34 -9.42 -2.19
N ALA A 111 -4.41 -8.64 -2.20
CA ALA A 111 -5.76 -9.14 -2.52
C ALA A 111 -5.86 -9.77 -3.93
N GLU A 112 -5.13 -9.24 -4.92
CA GLU A 112 -5.05 -9.77 -6.28
C GLU A 112 -4.38 -11.15 -6.34
N VAL A 113 -3.63 -11.54 -5.31
CA VAL A 113 -3.07 -12.89 -5.15
C VAL A 113 -3.98 -13.75 -4.28
N THR A 114 -4.47 -13.21 -3.17
CA THR A 114 -5.24 -13.96 -2.17
C THR A 114 -6.52 -14.54 -2.77
N VAL A 115 -7.33 -13.72 -3.44
CA VAL A 115 -8.62 -14.16 -3.97
C VAL A 115 -8.44 -15.21 -5.06
N PRO A 116 -7.69 -14.97 -6.14
CA PRO A 116 -7.50 -15.98 -7.17
C PRO A 116 -6.71 -17.20 -6.68
N GLY A 117 -5.75 -17.01 -5.77
CA GLY A 117 -4.91 -18.08 -5.23
C GLY A 117 -5.65 -19.10 -4.38
N ARG A 118 -6.83 -18.76 -3.86
CA ARG A 118 -7.68 -19.64 -3.06
C ARG A 118 -8.79 -20.32 -3.85
N LEU A 119 -9.07 -19.87 -5.07
CA LEU A 119 -10.06 -20.48 -5.95
C LEU A 119 -9.41 -21.56 -6.86
N PRO A 120 -9.98 -22.76 -6.99
CA PRO A 120 -9.30 -23.90 -7.64
C PRO A 120 -8.78 -23.64 -9.05
N VAL A 121 -9.59 -23.04 -9.91
CA VAL A 121 -9.26 -22.81 -11.33
C VAL A 121 -8.18 -21.71 -11.45
N SER A 122 -8.42 -20.54 -10.85
CA SER A 122 -7.48 -19.43 -10.92
C SER A 122 -6.16 -19.72 -10.19
N ARG A 123 -6.19 -20.52 -9.10
CA ARG A 123 -4.99 -21.04 -8.44
C ARG A 123 -4.14 -21.88 -9.37
N ARG A 124 -4.75 -22.80 -10.14
CA ARG A 124 -3.99 -23.62 -11.13
C ARG A 124 -3.32 -22.76 -12.20
N LEU A 125 -4.08 -21.81 -12.77
CA LEU A 125 -3.58 -20.89 -13.81
C LEU A 125 -2.47 -19.98 -13.26
N GLY A 126 -2.72 -19.30 -12.17
CA GLY A 126 -1.75 -18.39 -11.55
C GLY A 126 -0.54 -19.13 -10.97
N GLY A 127 -0.75 -20.29 -10.36
CA GLY A 127 0.35 -21.14 -9.90
C GLY A 127 1.29 -21.56 -11.05
N ALA A 128 0.75 -21.82 -12.25
CA ALA A 128 1.59 -22.11 -13.42
C ALA A 128 2.43 -20.88 -13.85
N VAL A 129 1.87 -19.68 -13.77
CA VAL A 129 2.60 -18.42 -14.01
C VAL A 129 3.75 -18.27 -13.02
N LEU A 130 3.46 -18.40 -11.72
CA LEU A 130 4.46 -18.24 -10.66
C LEU A 130 5.58 -19.28 -10.72
N ARG A 131 5.25 -20.56 -11.03
CA ARG A 131 6.27 -21.61 -11.12
C ARG A 131 7.24 -21.43 -12.29
N ARG A 132 6.85 -20.69 -13.35
CA ARG A 132 7.69 -20.42 -14.52
C ARG A 132 8.37 -19.06 -14.45
N ALA A 133 8.00 -18.20 -13.51
CA ALA A 133 8.66 -16.93 -13.28
C ALA A 133 10.11 -17.15 -12.82
N ALA A 134 11.03 -16.30 -13.27
CA ALA A 134 12.39 -16.26 -12.77
C ALA A 134 12.43 -15.90 -11.28
N GLY A 135 11.45 -15.12 -10.83
CA GLY A 135 11.27 -14.78 -9.42
C GLY A 135 10.01 -13.96 -9.17
N VAL A 136 9.83 -13.56 -7.92
CA VAL A 136 8.75 -12.67 -7.50
C VAL A 136 9.29 -11.45 -6.77
N VAL A 137 8.67 -10.30 -6.99
CA VAL A 137 8.79 -9.11 -6.14
C VAL A 137 7.55 -9.07 -5.28
N ALA A 138 7.70 -9.26 -3.98
CA ALA A 138 6.57 -9.30 -3.07
C ALA A 138 6.50 -8.03 -2.21
N ALA A 139 5.32 -7.40 -2.18
CA ALA A 139 5.06 -6.21 -1.37
C ALA A 139 4.97 -6.51 0.14
N GLY A 140 5.31 -7.72 0.57
CA GLY A 140 5.35 -8.15 1.96
C GLY A 140 5.39 -9.68 2.06
N ARG A 141 5.59 -10.17 3.28
CA ARG A 141 5.58 -11.62 3.56
C ARG A 141 4.20 -12.24 3.35
N TYR A 142 3.13 -11.49 3.65
CA TYR A 142 1.76 -11.96 3.45
C TYR A 142 1.46 -12.26 1.97
N PRO A 143 1.63 -11.34 1.00
CA PRO A 143 1.43 -11.64 -0.41
C PRO A 143 2.40 -12.71 -0.94
N LEU A 144 3.63 -12.79 -0.42
CA LEU A 144 4.57 -13.87 -0.77
C LEU A 144 4.02 -15.24 -0.37
N ARG A 145 3.56 -15.40 0.88
CA ARG A 145 2.97 -16.67 1.35
C ARG A 145 1.75 -17.08 0.53
N GLU A 146 0.90 -16.14 0.15
CA GLU A 146 -0.26 -16.44 -0.70
C GLU A 146 0.17 -16.85 -2.13
N ALA A 147 1.22 -16.22 -2.69
CA ALA A 147 1.79 -16.61 -3.98
C ALA A 147 2.43 -18.01 -3.91
N GLU A 148 3.20 -18.32 -2.89
CA GLU A 148 3.81 -19.65 -2.66
C GLU A 148 2.74 -20.72 -2.48
N ARG A 149 1.67 -20.43 -1.74
CA ARG A 149 0.52 -21.33 -1.62
C ARG A 149 -0.13 -21.61 -2.97
N ALA A 150 -0.30 -20.57 -3.81
CA ALA A 150 -0.85 -20.74 -5.15
C ALA A 150 0.11 -21.53 -6.07
N ALA A 151 1.41 -21.30 -5.96
CA ALA A 151 2.44 -22.02 -6.70
C ALA A 151 2.63 -23.48 -6.24
N GLY A 152 2.29 -23.78 -4.98
CA GLY A 152 2.53 -25.08 -4.36
C GLY A 152 4.02 -25.35 -4.04
N ARG A 153 4.84 -24.28 -4.00
CA ARG A 153 6.28 -24.35 -3.66
C ARG A 153 6.78 -22.99 -3.15
N ARG A 154 7.94 -22.97 -2.50
CA ARG A 154 8.69 -21.73 -2.23
C ARG A 154 9.13 -21.10 -3.55
N LEU A 155 9.12 -19.77 -3.59
CA LEU A 155 9.46 -18.99 -4.78
C LEU A 155 10.73 -18.18 -4.53
N PRO A 156 11.67 -18.16 -5.50
CA PRO A 156 12.77 -17.21 -5.44
C PRO A 156 12.22 -15.80 -5.57
N GLY A 157 12.77 -14.84 -4.84
CA GLY A 157 12.25 -13.49 -4.92
C GLY A 157 12.93 -12.49 -4.02
N VAL A 158 12.38 -11.28 -4.01
CA VAL A 158 12.81 -10.17 -3.16
C VAL A 158 11.59 -9.54 -2.48
N LEU A 159 11.75 -9.18 -1.20
CA LEU A 159 10.75 -8.39 -0.48
C LEU A 159 11.03 -6.91 -0.74
N VAL A 160 10.11 -6.28 -1.45
CA VAL A 160 10.09 -4.84 -1.68
C VAL A 160 8.72 -4.33 -1.21
N PRO A 161 8.55 -4.08 0.10
CA PRO A 161 7.29 -3.57 0.62
C PRO A 161 6.99 -2.17 0.06
N PRO A 162 5.76 -1.67 0.22
CA PRO A 162 5.48 -0.27 -0.02
C PRO A 162 6.40 0.62 0.81
N GLY A 163 6.85 1.72 0.22
CA GLY A 163 7.69 2.70 0.87
C GLY A 163 6.92 3.92 1.34
N VAL A 164 7.65 4.79 2.00
CA VAL A 164 7.19 6.13 2.38
C VAL A 164 8.26 7.17 2.06
N ASP A 165 7.81 8.36 1.66
CA ASP A 165 8.65 9.54 1.52
C ASP A 165 8.74 10.24 2.90
N ALA A 166 9.81 9.95 3.63
CA ALA A 166 10.01 10.46 4.99
C ALA A 166 10.43 11.94 5.06
N GLU A 167 10.79 12.55 3.93
CA GLU A 167 10.98 14.00 3.82
C GLU A 167 9.64 14.70 3.70
N ARG A 168 8.73 14.13 2.94
CA ARG A 168 7.36 14.62 2.78
C ARG A 168 6.51 14.38 4.02
N PHE A 169 6.56 13.17 4.59
CA PHE A 169 5.87 12.81 5.83
C PHE A 169 6.84 12.95 7.01
N HIS A 170 6.70 14.02 7.78
CA HIS A 170 7.55 14.30 8.92
C HIS A 170 6.76 14.91 10.08
N PRO A 171 7.27 14.83 11.33
CA PRO A 171 6.65 15.43 12.49
C PRO A 171 6.51 16.96 12.34
N LEU A 172 5.45 17.52 12.91
CA LEU A 172 5.22 18.95 12.95
C LEU A 172 5.45 19.51 14.37
N PRO A 173 5.93 20.77 14.50
CA PRO A 173 5.91 21.49 15.77
C PRO A 173 4.50 21.67 16.30
N ALA A 174 4.34 21.86 17.61
CA ALA A 174 3.05 21.94 18.29
C ALA A 174 2.09 22.98 17.68
N ASP A 175 2.60 24.18 17.37
CA ASP A 175 1.78 25.24 16.78
C ASP A 175 1.30 24.90 15.36
N ALA A 176 2.15 24.26 14.56
CA ALA A 176 1.79 23.79 13.23
C ALA A 176 0.76 22.65 13.30
N ARG A 177 0.85 21.74 14.28
CA ARG A 177 -0.17 20.71 14.54
C ARG A 177 -1.51 21.34 14.88
N ARG A 178 -1.56 22.32 15.78
CA ARG A 178 -2.78 23.06 16.15
C ARG A 178 -3.37 23.80 14.96
N ALA A 179 -2.55 24.49 14.16
CA ALA A 179 -2.98 25.19 12.96
C ALA A 179 -3.58 24.21 11.93
N THR A 180 -2.95 23.06 11.73
CA THR A 180 -3.45 22.01 10.84
C THR A 180 -4.79 21.45 11.32
N ARG A 181 -4.96 21.20 12.63
CA ARG A 181 -6.26 20.76 13.17
C ARG A 181 -7.35 21.77 12.88
N ARG A 182 -7.11 23.09 13.11
CA ARG A 182 -8.07 24.15 12.77
C ARG A 182 -8.41 24.18 11.28
N HIS A 183 -7.40 24.01 10.41
CA HIS A 183 -7.60 23.95 8.96
C HIS A 183 -8.60 22.85 8.56
N PHE A 184 -8.56 21.70 9.21
CA PHE A 184 -9.49 20.59 8.97
C PHE A 184 -10.79 20.67 9.80
N GLY A 185 -11.03 21.80 10.52
CA GLY A 185 -12.19 21.98 11.37
C GLY A 185 -12.23 21.03 12.57
N LEU A 186 -11.04 20.68 13.08
CA LEU A 186 -10.86 19.86 14.27
C LEU A 186 -10.52 20.75 15.48
N ASP A 187 -10.86 20.29 16.68
CA ASP A 187 -10.46 20.96 17.92
C ASP A 187 -8.93 20.88 18.07
N PRO A 188 -8.22 22.02 18.22
CA PRO A 188 -6.78 22.04 18.30
C PRO A 188 -6.20 21.37 19.56
N ASP A 189 -6.96 21.32 20.65
CA ASP A 189 -6.48 20.89 21.97
C ASP A 189 -7.02 19.51 22.39
N ARG A 190 -8.05 19.02 21.71
CA ARG A 190 -8.63 17.71 21.98
C ARG A 190 -7.79 16.58 21.40
N PRO A 191 -7.56 15.47 22.13
CA PRO A 191 -6.86 14.29 21.59
C PRO A 191 -7.45 13.80 20.27
N LEU A 192 -6.60 13.65 19.24
CA LEU A 192 -7.00 13.34 17.88
C LEU A 192 -6.60 11.93 17.46
N VAL A 193 -7.60 11.11 17.19
CA VAL A 193 -7.42 9.84 16.45
C VAL A 193 -7.67 10.09 14.96
N LEU A 194 -6.73 9.68 14.12
CA LEU A 194 -6.84 9.81 12.66
C LEU A 194 -6.98 8.43 12.00
N GLY A 195 -7.93 8.29 11.10
CA GLY A 195 -8.02 7.15 10.19
C GLY A 195 -8.02 7.61 8.74
N VAL A 196 -7.14 7.05 7.91
CA VAL A 196 -7.02 7.39 6.50
C VAL A 196 -7.10 6.12 5.66
N SER A 197 -8.12 5.98 4.82
CA SER A 197 -8.21 4.90 3.83
C SER A 197 -9.44 5.04 2.94
N ARG A 198 -9.55 4.15 1.94
CA ARG A 198 -10.83 3.93 1.25
C ARG A 198 -11.88 3.44 2.25
N LEU A 199 -13.07 4.04 2.22
CA LEU A 199 -14.16 3.65 3.12
C LEU A 199 -14.85 2.39 2.58
N VAL A 200 -14.32 1.24 3.02
CA VAL A 200 -14.83 -0.10 2.73
C VAL A 200 -14.82 -0.95 4.01
N PRO A 201 -15.72 -1.95 4.14
CA PRO A 201 -15.94 -2.65 5.42
C PRO A 201 -14.71 -3.31 6.04
N ARG A 202 -13.74 -3.79 5.22
CA ARG A 202 -12.52 -4.44 5.74
C ARG A 202 -11.59 -3.48 6.50
N LYS A 203 -11.73 -2.16 6.29
CA LYS A 203 -10.89 -1.15 6.97
C LYS A 203 -11.29 -0.86 8.42
N GLY A 204 -12.44 -1.38 8.87
CA GLY A 204 -12.83 -1.37 10.29
C GLY A 204 -13.23 -0.02 10.86
N PHE A 205 -13.59 0.97 10.05
CA PHE A 205 -13.99 2.29 10.54
C PHE A 205 -15.26 2.26 11.42
N ASP A 206 -16.13 1.28 11.26
CA ASP A 206 -17.24 1.04 12.17
C ASP A 206 -16.75 0.65 13.57
N VAL A 207 -15.78 -0.25 13.66
CA VAL A 207 -15.12 -0.64 14.92
C VAL A 207 -14.39 0.56 15.55
N LEU A 208 -13.73 1.39 14.75
CA LEU A 208 -13.06 2.60 15.22
C LEU A 208 -14.04 3.62 15.82
N ILE A 209 -15.19 3.83 15.17
CA ILE A 209 -16.27 4.68 15.69
C ILE A 209 -16.80 4.14 17.02
N ASP A 210 -17.01 2.82 17.12
CA ASP A 210 -17.44 2.18 18.36
C ASP A 210 -16.39 2.30 19.48
N ALA A 211 -15.11 2.19 19.17
CA ALA A 211 -14.03 2.37 20.13
C ALA A 211 -13.98 3.81 20.66
N VAL A 212 -14.05 4.81 19.77
CA VAL A 212 -14.04 6.23 20.15
C VAL A 212 -15.31 6.64 20.90
N ALA A 213 -16.44 5.93 20.73
CA ALA A 213 -17.63 6.16 21.52
C ALA A 213 -17.39 5.99 23.04
N GLY A 214 -16.49 5.09 23.41
CA GLY A 214 -16.07 4.88 24.78
C GLY A 214 -14.93 5.77 25.28
N LEU A 215 -14.51 6.77 24.49
CA LEU A 215 -13.44 7.73 24.81
C LEU A 215 -13.98 9.16 24.70
N PRO A 216 -14.63 9.70 25.74
CA PRO A 216 -15.40 10.95 25.65
C PRO A 216 -14.56 12.16 25.28
N ASP A 217 -13.27 12.19 25.68
CA ASP A 217 -12.36 13.30 25.43
C ASP A 217 -11.70 13.25 24.05
N ALA A 218 -11.79 12.13 23.33
CA ALA A 218 -11.16 12.00 22.02
C ALA A 218 -12.08 12.50 20.88
N GLN A 219 -11.48 13.05 19.85
CA GLN A 219 -12.09 13.29 18.54
C GLN A 219 -11.53 12.33 17.50
N LEU A 220 -12.30 12.05 16.45
CA LEU A 220 -11.93 11.18 15.35
C LEU A 220 -12.03 11.91 14.02
N ALA A 221 -10.94 11.95 13.27
CA ALA A 221 -10.95 12.36 11.86
C ALA A 221 -10.85 11.13 10.96
N ILE A 222 -11.73 11.05 9.96
CA ILE A 222 -11.72 9.99 8.95
C ILE A 222 -11.53 10.62 7.58
N ALA A 223 -10.37 10.41 6.97
CA ALA A 223 -10.05 10.87 5.62
C ALA A 223 -10.17 9.72 4.61
N GLY A 224 -10.73 10.04 3.46
CA GLY A 224 -10.94 9.11 2.35
C GLY A 224 -12.37 9.07 1.86
N GLY A 225 -12.57 8.45 0.72
CA GLY A 225 -13.86 8.20 0.09
C GLY A 225 -14.18 6.72 -0.03
N GLY A 226 -15.41 6.38 -0.30
CA GLY A 226 -15.81 5.00 -0.53
C GLY A 226 -17.30 4.74 -0.28
N ARG A 227 -17.74 3.58 -0.74
CA ARG A 227 -19.17 3.16 -0.69
C ARG A 227 -19.75 3.08 0.72
N ASP A 228 -18.89 2.96 1.73
CA ASP A 228 -19.30 2.76 3.12
C ASP A 228 -19.56 4.07 3.88
N ARG A 229 -19.25 5.23 3.27
CA ARG A 229 -19.34 6.55 3.92
C ARG A 229 -20.69 6.79 4.59
N ARG A 230 -21.78 6.66 3.84
CA ARG A 230 -23.15 6.93 4.38
C ARG A 230 -23.49 6.02 5.55
N ARG A 231 -23.06 4.73 5.49
CA ARG A 231 -23.27 3.76 6.58
C ARG A 231 -22.48 4.18 7.83
N LEU A 232 -21.23 4.62 7.68
CA LEU A 232 -20.38 5.06 8.79
C LEU A 232 -20.89 6.36 9.42
N GLU A 233 -21.34 7.34 8.65
CA GLU A 233 -21.97 8.55 9.17
C GLU A 233 -23.26 8.25 9.95
N ALA A 234 -24.11 7.37 9.44
CA ALA A 234 -25.29 6.91 10.16
C ALA A 234 -24.91 6.13 11.43
N HIS A 235 -23.83 5.34 11.39
CA HIS A 235 -23.30 4.60 12.54
C HIS A 235 -22.83 5.57 13.63
N ALA A 236 -22.06 6.60 13.31
CA ALA A 236 -21.61 7.62 14.25
C ALA A 236 -22.79 8.34 14.93
N ARG A 237 -23.87 8.64 14.19
CA ARG A 237 -25.11 9.21 14.76
C ARG A 237 -25.76 8.25 15.75
N ARG A 238 -25.95 6.96 15.37
CA ARG A 238 -26.55 5.97 16.28
C ARG A 238 -25.76 5.76 17.56
N ARG A 239 -24.42 5.90 17.49
CA ARG A 239 -23.53 5.82 18.66
C ARG A 239 -23.47 7.11 19.48
N GLY A 240 -24.14 8.18 19.04
CA GLY A 240 -24.13 9.47 19.74
C GLY A 240 -22.80 10.24 19.64
N VAL A 241 -21.91 9.85 18.73
CA VAL A 241 -20.55 10.45 18.62
C VAL A 241 -20.36 11.34 17.41
N ALA A 242 -21.41 11.53 16.59
CA ALA A 242 -21.32 12.35 15.39
C ALA A 242 -20.69 13.74 15.60
N PRO A 243 -20.91 14.48 16.71
CA PRO A 243 -20.26 15.76 16.95
C PRO A 243 -18.72 15.68 17.08
N ARG A 244 -18.20 14.51 17.43
CA ARG A 244 -16.76 14.27 17.64
C ARG A 244 -16.11 13.47 16.49
N VAL A 245 -16.87 13.12 15.44
CA VAL A 245 -16.37 12.35 14.29
C VAL A 245 -16.46 13.22 13.04
N ARG A 246 -15.30 13.59 12.49
CA ARG A 246 -15.19 14.40 11.29
C ARG A 246 -14.86 13.54 10.08
N PHE A 247 -15.76 13.46 9.11
CA PHE A 247 -15.51 12.84 7.81
C PHE A 247 -14.96 13.88 6.83
N LEU A 248 -13.64 13.87 6.61
CA LEU A 248 -12.94 14.84 5.79
C LEU A 248 -13.15 14.65 4.28
N GLY A 249 -13.63 13.46 3.88
CA GLY A 249 -13.66 13.11 2.47
C GLY A 249 -12.27 12.82 1.92
N ARG A 250 -12.13 12.95 0.60
CA ARG A 250 -10.82 12.80 -0.05
C ARG A 250 -10.02 14.08 0.19
N VAL A 251 -8.90 13.96 0.86
CA VAL A 251 -7.92 15.03 1.02
C VAL A 251 -7.04 15.03 -0.22
N PRO A 252 -6.77 16.20 -0.85
CA PRO A 252 -5.84 16.29 -1.97
C PRO A 252 -4.46 15.76 -1.62
N ASP A 253 -3.74 15.22 -2.61
CA ASP A 253 -2.38 14.73 -2.44
C ASP A 253 -1.36 15.86 -2.66
N ASP A 254 -1.51 16.91 -1.86
CA ASP A 254 -0.66 18.10 -1.78
C ASP A 254 0.02 18.18 -0.41
N ASP A 255 0.57 19.33 -0.07
CA ASP A 255 1.25 19.57 1.21
C ASP A 255 0.33 19.46 2.43
N THR A 256 -0.98 19.50 2.26
CA THR A 256 -1.94 19.36 3.37
C THR A 256 -2.09 17.90 3.81
N PHE A 257 -1.89 16.95 2.91
CA PHE A 257 -2.06 15.53 3.19
C PHE A 257 -1.04 14.98 4.21
N PRO A 258 0.28 15.20 4.09
CA PRO A 258 1.23 14.81 5.13
C PRO A 258 0.99 15.50 6.46
N ARG A 259 0.61 16.79 6.44
CA ARG A 259 0.29 17.55 7.66
C ARG A 259 -0.89 16.98 8.42
N LEU A 260 -1.87 16.39 7.72
CA LEU A 260 -2.99 15.71 8.36
C LEU A 260 -2.53 14.55 9.24
N TYR A 261 -1.57 13.74 8.77
CA TYR A 261 -0.99 12.68 9.61
C TYR A 261 -0.24 13.26 10.81
N ALA A 262 0.64 14.22 10.55
CA ALA A 262 1.50 14.78 11.58
C ALA A 262 0.74 15.57 12.67
N CYS A 263 -0.50 15.99 12.43
CA CYS A 263 -1.31 16.66 13.45
C CYS A 263 -2.08 15.68 14.37
N ALA A 264 -2.07 14.37 14.08
CA ALA A 264 -2.74 13.36 14.89
C ALA A 264 -1.92 12.99 16.14
N ASP A 265 -2.59 12.48 17.18
CA ASP A 265 -1.94 11.90 18.35
C ASP A 265 -1.77 10.39 18.17
N VAL A 266 -2.74 9.74 17.55
CA VAL A 266 -2.74 8.31 17.21
C VAL A 266 -3.34 8.11 15.84
N PHE A 267 -2.69 7.30 15.02
CA PHE A 267 -3.28 6.79 13.78
C PHE A 267 -4.00 5.47 14.06
N ALA A 268 -5.20 5.26 13.51
CA ALA A 268 -5.91 4.01 13.72
C ALA A 268 -6.63 3.52 12.45
N MET A 269 -6.33 2.30 12.07
CA MET A 269 -7.07 1.56 11.05
C MET A 269 -7.22 0.10 11.49
N PRO A 270 -8.27 -0.23 12.27
CA PRO A 270 -8.49 -1.57 12.78
C PRO A 270 -9.03 -2.49 11.69
N CYS A 271 -8.23 -2.68 10.63
CA CYS A 271 -8.56 -3.53 9.51
C CYS A 271 -8.80 -4.97 9.96
N ARG A 272 -9.67 -5.68 9.21
CA ARG A 272 -10.08 -7.05 9.53
C ARG A 272 -10.12 -7.92 8.29
N GLU A 273 -9.96 -9.20 8.49
CA GLU A 273 -10.21 -10.18 7.46
C GLU A 273 -11.73 -10.41 7.31
N ARG A 274 -12.14 -10.68 6.09
CA ARG A 274 -13.53 -11.00 5.75
C ARG A 274 -13.57 -12.21 4.83
N TRP A 275 -14.69 -12.93 4.86
CA TRP A 275 -14.95 -14.10 4.02
C TRP A 275 -13.82 -15.15 4.11
N GLY A 276 -13.42 -15.51 5.36
CA GLY A 276 -12.37 -16.50 5.57
C GLY A 276 -10.98 -16.05 5.06
N GLY A 277 -10.71 -14.73 5.09
CA GLY A 277 -9.41 -14.17 4.67
C GLY A 277 -9.30 -13.91 3.17
N LEU A 278 -10.40 -14.04 2.39
CA LEU A 278 -10.40 -13.63 0.97
C LEU A 278 -10.23 -12.12 0.81
N GLU A 279 -10.72 -11.34 1.77
CA GLU A 279 -10.53 -9.89 1.80
C GLU A 279 -9.72 -9.54 3.04
N ALA A 280 -8.44 -9.21 2.85
CA ALA A 280 -7.49 -8.85 3.90
C ALA A 280 -6.70 -7.59 3.53
N GLU A 281 -5.96 -7.02 4.48
CA GLU A 281 -5.03 -5.93 4.21
C GLU A 281 -3.75 -6.49 3.61
N GLY A 282 -3.28 -5.91 2.50
CA GLY A 282 -2.05 -6.36 1.84
C GLY A 282 -0.80 -6.00 2.66
N PHE A 283 -0.71 -4.74 3.07
CA PHE A 283 0.38 -4.20 3.88
C PHE A 283 -0.10 -2.99 4.70
N GLY A 284 -0.66 -1.97 4.05
CA GLY A 284 -1.16 -0.75 4.68
C GLY A 284 -0.16 0.40 4.66
N ILE A 285 0.08 0.99 3.47
CA ILE A 285 0.97 2.16 3.27
C ILE A 285 0.66 3.28 4.28
N VAL A 286 -0.60 3.50 4.58
CA VAL A 286 -1.06 4.53 5.53
C VAL A 286 -0.47 4.41 6.94
N PHE A 287 -0.06 3.20 7.36
CA PHE A 287 0.67 3.02 8.61
C PHE A 287 2.09 3.57 8.52
N LEU A 288 2.75 3.43 7.36
CA LEU A 288 4.07 3.99 7.12
C LEU A 288 4.05 5.52 7.04
N GLU A 289 2.99 6.09 6.44
CA GLU A 289 2.76 7.53 6.37
C GLU A 289 2.60 8.12 7.79
N ALA A 290 1.83 7.44 8.66
CA ALA A 290 1.71 7.80 10.07
C ALA A 290 3.05 7.64 10.81
N ALA A 291 3.75 6.54 10.61
CA ALA A 291 5.05 6.27 11.21
C ALA A 291 6.09 7.33 10.82
N ALA A 292 6.19 7.67 9.53
CA ALA A 292 7.08 8.72 9.05
C ALA A 292 6.75 10.09 9.64
N ALA A 293 5.47 10.37 9.90
CA ALA A 293 5.01 11.56 10.61
C ALA A 293 5.24 11.51 12.13
N GLY A 294 5.85 10.44 12.66
CA GLY A 294 6.12 10.27 14.09
C GLY A 294 4.87 9.94 14.91
N VAL A 295 3.84 9.38 14.31
CA VAL A 295 2.56 9.09 14.95
C VAL A 295 2.42 7.56 15.13
N PRO A 296 2.28 7.07 16.37
CA PRO A 296 2.09 5.65 16.64
C PRO A 296 0.74 5.16 16.12
N ALA A 297 0.67 3.88 15.73
CA ALA A 297 -0.50 3.34 15.09
C ALA A 297 -1.22 2.27 15.93
N VAL A 298 -2.56 2.20 15.78
CA VAL A 298 -3.37 1.05 16.19
C VAL A 298 -3.84 0.34 14.92
N ALA A 299 -3.25 -0.80 14.65
CA ALA A 299 -3.55 -1.63 13.48
C ALA A 299 -4.42 -2.83 13.86
N GLY A 300 -5.40 -3.13 13.02
CA GLY A 300 -6.14 -4.39 13.15
C GLY A 300 -5.32 -5.56 12.59
N ARG A 301 -5.41 -6.72 13.20
CA ARG A 301 -4.76 -7.95 12.74
C ARG A 301 -5.45 -8.46 11.46
N SER A 302 -4.85 -8.18 10.32
CA SER A 302 -5.40 -8.54 9.01
C SER A 302 -4.30 -8.64 7.97
N GLY A 303 -4.13 -9.79 7.34
CA GLY A 303 -3.16 -10.00 6.27
C GLY A 303 -1.75 -9.53 6.66
N GLY A 304 -1.21 -8.54 5.94
CA GLY A 304 0.12 -7.95 6.15
C GLY A 304 0.17 -6.70 7.04
N SER A 305 -0.92 -6.28 7.68
CA SER A 305 -0.94 -5.06 8.50
C SER A 305 0.10 -5.05 9.64
N HIS A 306 0.36 -6.23 10.24
CA HIS A 306 1.39 -6.41 11.27
C HIS A 306 2.83 -6.34 10.75
N GLU A 307 3.03 -6.30 9.44
CA GLU A 307 4.34 -6.04 8.84
C GLU A 307 4.67 -4.54 8.84
N ALA A 308 3.66 -3.67 8.81
CA ALA A 308 3.82 -2.23 8.88
C ALA A 308 3.94 -1.69 10.32
N VAL A 309 3.34 -2.37 11.31
CA VAL A 309 3.34 -1.95 12.72
C VAL A 309 3.93 -3.06 13.59
N VAL A 310 4.94 -2.74 14.40
CA VAL A 310 5.51 -3.66 15.39
C VAL A 310 4.78 -3.48 16.71
N ASP A 311 4.11 -4.56 17.14
CA ASP A 311 3.29 -4.55 18.36
C ASP A 311 4.11 -4.24 19.62
N GLY A 312 3.65 -3.26 20.40
CA GLY A 312 4.32 -2.79 21.61
C GLY A 312 5.54 -1.88 21.40
N GLU A 313 5.99 -1.67 20.14
CA GLU A 313 7.18 -0.87 19.81
C GLU A 313 6.83 0.37 18.98
N THR A 314 6.17 0.19 17.83
CA THR A 314 5.78 1.31 16.94
C THR A 314 4.29 1.62 16.97
N GLY A 315 3.55 0.92 17.83
CA GLY A 315 2.12 0.99 18.02
C GLY A 315 1.56 -0.31 18.57
N PHE A 316 0.27 -0.56 18.36
CA PHE A 316 -0.39 -1.80 18.76
C PHE A 316 -1.04 -2.52 17.60
N VAL A 317 -0.94 -3.86 17.59
CA VAL A 317 -1.64 -4.74 16.65
C VAL A 317 -2.71 -5.52 17.41
N VAL A 318 -3.96 -5.18 17.19
CA VAL A 318 -5.09 -5.69 17.97
C VAL A 318 -6.10 -6.45 17.10
N GLU A 319 -6.95 -7.24 17.72
CA GLU A 319 -8.13 -7.76 17.05
C GLU A 319 -9.08 -6.63 16.67
N SER A 320 -9.73 -6.73 15.51
CA SER A 320 -10.68 -5.70 15.04
C SER A 320 -12.00 -5.79 15.79
N ARG A 321 -11.95 -5.58 17.12
CA ARG A 321 -13.09 -5.52 18.04
C ARG A 321 -13.02 -4.21 18.82
N ALA A 322 -14.17 -3.58 19.00
CA ALA A 322 -14.24 -2.25 19.64
C ALA A 322 -13.59 -2.20 21.05
N PRO A 323 -13.72 -3.20 21.93
CA PRO A 323 -13.03 -3.18 23.22
C PRO A 323 -11.50 -3.17 23.09
N ASP A 324 -10.93 -3.99 22.18
CA ASP A 324 -9.48 -4.12 22.00
C ASP A 324 -8.89 -2.83 21.40
N VAL A 325 -9.56 -2.29 20.37
CA VAL A 325 -9.18 -1.01 19.75
C VAL A 325 -9.29 0.13 20.77
N ARG A 326 -10.36 0.16 21.58
CA ARG A 326 -10.53 1.18 22.62
C ARG A 326 -9.44 1.10 23.69
N ALA A 327 -9.07 -0.10 24.13
CA ALA A 327 -8.02 -0.27 25.14
C ALA A 327 -6.67 0.25 24.61
N ALA A 328 -6.29 -0.09 23.39
CA ALA A 328 -5.06 0.40 22.76
C ALA A 328 -5.06 1.92 22.58
N LEU A 329 -6.18 2.50 22.11
CA LEU A 329 -6.35 3.94 21.99
C LEU A 329 -6.27 4.64 23.35
N ALA A 330 -6.96 4.12 24.38
CA ALA A 330 -6.95 4.67 25.73
C ALA A 330 -5.53 4.71 26.30
N THR A 331 -4.76 3.62 26.16
CA THR A 331 -3.37 3.53 26.59
C THR A 331 -2.51 4.61 25.92
N LEU A 332 -2.60 4.75 24.61
CA LEU A 332 -1.83 5.75 23.87
C LEU A 332 -2.27 7.19 24.18
N LEU A 333 -3.56 7.44 24.33
CA LEU A 333 -4.06 8.81 24.59
C LEU A 333 -3.79 9.26 26.03
N ALA A 334 -3.73 8.35 27.00
CA ALA A 334 -3.46 8.67 28.40
C ALA A 334 -1.97 8.89 28.70
N ASP A 335 -1.04 8.24 27.98
CA ASP A 335 0.40 8.30 28.21
C ASP A 335 1.13 9.01 27.06
N GLU A 336 1.44 10.30 27.25
CA GLU A 336 2.16 11.11 26.27
C GLU A 336 3.59 10.61 26.05
N SER A 337 4.25 10.15 27.12
CA SER A 337 5.62 9.62 27.03
C SER A 337 5.68 8.35 26.21
N LEU A 338 4.71 7.45 26.40
CA LEU A 338 4.58 6.24 25.58
C LEU A 338 4.31 6.59 24.11
N ARG A 339 3.40 7.52 23.87
CA ARG A 339 3.12 8.01 22.51
C ARG A 339 4.37 8.55 21.81
N ALA A 340 5.12 9.39 22.53
CA ALA A 340 6.36 9.98 22.01
C ALA A 340 7.41 8.90 21.69
N ARG A 341 7.66 7.96 22.61
CA ARG A 341 8.62 6.86 22.40
C ARG A 341 8.22 6.00 21.19
N MET A 342 6.95 5.57 21.11
CA MET A 342 6.47 4.78 19.99
C MET A 342 6.50 5.55 18.68
N GLY A 343 6.20 6.84 18.68
CA GLY A 343 6.28 7.70 17.51
C GLY A 343 7.71 7.85 16.99
N VAL A 344 8.68 8.00 17.87
CA VAL A 344 10.12 8.04 17.53
C VAL A 344 10.55 6.70 16.92
N ALA A 345 10.22 5.58 17.57
CA ALA A 345 10.53 4.24 17.06
C ALA A 345 9.87 3.96 15.68
N ALA A 346 8.60 4.36 15.52
CA ALA A 346 7.87 4.24 14.28
C ALA A 346 8.56 5.02 13.15
N ARG A 347 8.96 6.27 13.40
CA ARG A 347 9.66 7.10 12.42
C ARG A 347 11.03 6.52 12.07
N ALA A 348 11.81 6.13 13.06
CA ALA A 348 13.12 5.51 12.82
C ALA A 348 12.98 4.32 11.88
N ARG A 349 12.04 3.41 12.18
CA ARG A 349 11.78 2.25 11.35
C ARG A 349 11.29 2.63 9.94
N ALA A 350 10.41 3.64 9.82
CA ALA A 350 9.94 4.11 8.51
C ALA A 350 11.09 4.63 7.62
N VAL A 351 12.03 5.36 8.20
CA VAL A 351 13.23 5.87 7.51
C VAL A 351 14.22 4.75 7.17
N ASP A 352 14.50 3.86 8.13
CA ASP A 352 15.55 2.87 7.99
C ASP A 352 15.17 1.67 7.13
N GLU A 353 13.88 1.26 7.15
CA GLU A 353 13.43 0.05 6.46
C GLU A 353 12.57 0.35 5.23
N PHE A 354 11.79 1.45 5.24
CA PHE A 354 10.74 1.73 4.26
C PHE A 354 10.94 3.02 3.45
N ALA A 355 12.07 3.72 3.60
CA ALA A 355 12.41 4.78 2.66
C ALA A 355 12.54 4.20 1.24
N TYR A 356 11.99 4.88 0.24
CA TYR A 356 11.99 4.39 -1.15
C TYR A 356 13.39 4.13 -1.68
N GLU A 357 14.37 4.90 -1.26
CA GLU A 357 15.79 4.74 -1.66
C GLU A 357 16.33 3.37 -1.23
N ARG A 358 15.98 2.92 -0.02
CA ARG A 358 16.33 1.58 0.49
C ARG A 358 15.65 0.47 -0.30
N LEU A 359 14.39 0.69 -0.66
CA LEU A 359 13.59 -0.32 -1.37
C LEU A 359 14.03 -0.44 -2.82
N VAL A 360 14.35 0.68 -3.47
CA VAL A 360 14.89 0.68 -4.84
C VAL A 360 16.26 0.01 -4.87
N ALA A 361 17.11 0.21 -3.86
CA ALA A 361 18.39 -0.50 -3.77
C ALA A 361 18.22 -2.04 -3.75
N LYS A 362 17.11 -2.56 -3.21
CA LYS A 362 16.76 -4.00 -3.27
C LYS A 362 16.24 -4.42 -4.65
N LEU A 363 15.56 -3.53 -5.36
CA LEU A 363 14.97 -3.79 -6.68
C LEU A 363 15.99 -3.62 -7.82
N ALA A 364 16.93 -2.68 -7.69
CA ALA A 364 17.85 -2.27 -8.75
C ALA A 364 18.69 -3.42 -9.35
N PRO A 365 19.27 -4.36 -8.58
CA PRO A 365 19.98 -5.49 -9.16
C PRO A 365 19.09 -6.33 -10.07
N LEU A 366 17.86 -6.59 -9.62
CA LEU A 366 16.85 -7.34 -10.39
C LEU A 366 16.44 -6.57 -11.65
N ALA A 367 16.25 -5.26 -11.55
CA ALA A 367 15.95 -4.39 -12.69
C ALA A 367 17.10 -4.36 -13.71
N ALA A 368 18.34 -4.48 -13.26
CA ALA A 368 19.52 -4.63 -14.10
C ALA A 368 19.67 -6.05 -14.72
N GLY A 369 18.76 -6.98 -14.41
CA GLY A 369 18.76 -8.36 -14.94
C GLY A 369 19.62 -9.33 -14.14
N ASP A 370 20.07 -8.96 -12.94
CA ASP A 370 20.73 -9.89 -12.02
C ASP A 370 19.68 -10.77 -11.33
N LEU A 371 19.41 -11.92 -11.94
CA LEU A 371 18.50 -12.94 -11.42
C LEU A 371 19.23 -13.96 -10.52
N GLY A 372 20.57 -13.97 -10.53
CA GLY A 372 21.37 -14.93 -9.77
C GLY A 372 21.34 -14.69 -8.27
N GLY A 373 21.06 -13.43 -7.84
CA GLY A 373 20.89 -13.07 -6.44
C GLY A 373 19.52 -13.41 -5.82
N LEU A 374 18.58 -13.94 -6.62
CA LEU A 374 17.26 -14.34 -6.12
C LEU A 374 17.35 -15.62 -5.31
N GLY A 375 17.19 -15.51 -3.99
CA GLY A 375 17.12 -16.64 -3.06
C GLY A 375 15.68 -16.98 -2.65
N LEU A 376 15.52 -18.12 -1.97
CA LEU A 376 14.28 -18.42 -1.25
C LEU A 376 14.24 -17.51 -0.02
N LEU A 377 13.19 -16.70 0.07
CA LEU A 377 12.99 -15.81 1.22
C LEU A 377 12.61 -16.62 2.46
N ALA A 378 13.21 -16.29 3.60
CA ALA A 378 13.00 -16.98 4.88
C ALA A 378 11.61 -16.68 5.50
#